data_db46895887bd1dfc6ce5d28de2daf7b1
#
_entry.id   db46895887bd1dfc6ce5d28de2daf7b1
#
_cell.length_a   1.000
_cell.length_b   1.000
_cell.length_c   1.000
_cell.angle_alpha   90.00
_cell.angle_beta   90.00
_cell.angle_gamma   90.00
#
_symmetry.space_group_name_H-M   'P 1'
#
loop_
_entity.id
_entity.type
_entity.pdbx_description
1 polymer ?
#
loop_
_entity_poly.entity_id
_entity_poly.type
_entity_poly.pdbx_seq_one_letter_code
_entity_poly.pdbx_strand_id
1 'polypeptide(L)'
;MSEFQTCKTDLTKSRLVATDQAAALANLKGGDILVRIDRFAFTANNVTYGASGDSIGYWHFFPAQDNDSGEWGCLPVWGFAEITASKVAGLDIGERLYGYFPPADFLTLTPTKLSPQRFMDGAPHRAELPPVYNNYLRMSGEQSYDPSMDDLRALLNPLYVTSFCLCDALQDAGYHQAEQVIIVSASSKTAIGLAQGLADDADAPSTIGLTSASNRAFVESLGCYDQVISYDELEQVDASKPSVMVDMSGNRVVLGTVHGALGDHMLTCINVGMTHWEDRDTPKDPLAAQIIRERSGFFFAPSHIQKRIGDWGQDGYNARTDAFMARRAEQSKSWMQVTHIAGFDAFTQVYNDVVVGKMNPNEGLVVIL
;
A
#
# COMPACT_ATOMS: atom_id res chain seq x y z
N MET A 1 -15.60 -19.20 12.54
CA MET A 1 -14.94 -18.29 11.59
C MET A 1 -14.98 -16.90 12.16
N SER A 2 -14.09 -16.01 11.76
CA SER A 2 -13.91 -14.71 12.39
C SER A 2 -13.67 -13.60 11.36
N GLU A 3 -13.97 -12.38 11.77
CA GLU A 3 -13.62 -11.13 11.11
C GLU A 3 -12.87 -10.25 12.11
N PHE A 4 -11.70 -9.73 11.71
CA PHE A 4 -10.92 -8.80 12.51
C PHE A 4 -11.34 -7.36 12.20
N GLN A 5 -11.77 -6.65 13.21
CA GLN A 5 -12.26 -5.28 13.10
C GLN A 5 -11.39 -4.31 13.89
N THR A 6 -11.25 -3.10 13.37
CA THR A 6 -10.49 -1.98 13.95
C THR A 6 -11.43 -0.84 14.29
N CYS A 7 -11.23 -0.18 15.44
CA CYS A 7 -11.95 1.03 15.77
C CYS A 7 -11.52 2.19 14.85
N LYS A 8 -12.51 2.83 14.17
CA LYS A 8 -12.23 3.87 13.17
C LYS A 8 -11.62 5.14 13.76
N THR A 9 -11.91 5.42 15.03
CA THR A 9 -11.44 6.61 15.74
C THR A 9 -10.16 6.36 16.54
N ASP A 10 -9.79 5.10 16.77
CA ASP A 10 -8.59 4.70 17.50
C ASP A 10 -8.06 3.38 16.92
N LEU A 11 -7.17 3.51 15.95
CA LEU A 11 -6.63 2.36 15.22
C LEU A 11 -5.86 1.35 16.10
N THR A 12 -5.51 1.71 17.33
CA THR A 12 -4.88 0.80 18.29
C THR A 12 -5.85 -0.21 18.88
N LYS A 13 -7.17 0.03 18.76
CA LYS A 13 -8.21 -0.85 19.26
C LYS A 13 -8.71 -1.78 18.18
N SER A 14 -8.75 -3.07 18.47
CA SER A 14 -9.27 -4.11 17.59
C SER A 14 -10.17 -5.09 18.34
N ARG A 15 -10.97 -5.83 17.58
CA ARG A 15 -11.80 -6.93 18.09
C ARG A 15 -11.95 -8.04 17.06
N LEU A 16 -12.24 -9.25 17.51
CA LEU A 16 -12.68 -10.35 16.68
C LEU A 16 -14.19 -10.53 16.78
N VAL A 17 -14.85 -10.65 15.64
CA VAL A 17 -16.29 -10.91 15.54
C VAL A 17 -16.47 -12.28 14.90
N ALA A 18 -17.32 -13.12 15.51
CA ALA A 18 -17.65 -14.43 14.98
C ALA A 18 -18.50 -14.28 13.70
N THR A 19 -18.17 -15.07 12.67
CA THR A 19 -18.86 -15.04 11.38
C THR A 19 -19.42 -16.42 11.04
N ASP A 20 -20.54 -16.48 10.32
CA ASP A 20 -21.23 -17.71 9.95
C ASP A 20 -21.05 -18.02 8.45
N GLN A 21 -20.04 -18.84 8.14
CA GLN A 21 -19.80 -19.29 6.78
C GLN A 21 -20.92 -20.20 6.23
N ALA A 22 -21.57 -20.99 7.12
CA ALA A 22 -22.64 -21.87 6.69
C ALA A 22 -23.86 -21.06 6.24
N ALA A 23 -24.19 -19.98 6.96
CA ALA A 23 -25.21 -19.03 6.55
C ALA A 23 -24.84 -18.32 5.24
N ALA A 24 -23.59 -17.89 5.07
CA ALA A 24 -23.11 -17.28 3.83
C ALA A 24 -23.25 -18.23 2.63
N LEU A 25 -22.85 -19.49 2.80
CA LEU A 25 -23.02 -20.53 1.78
C LEU A 25 -24.49 -20.80 1.44
N ALA A 26 -25.36 -20.89 2.45
CA ALA A 26 -26.79 -21.11 2.24
C ALA A 26 -27.47 -19.95 1.50
N ASN A 27 -27.00 -18.73 1.72
CA ASN A 27 -27.52 -17.51 1.09
C ASN A 27 -26.84 -17.16 -0.25
N LEU A 28 -25.90 -17.95 -0.74
CA LEU A 28 -25.17 -17.70 -1.99
C LEU A 28 -26.17 -17.65 -3.14
N LYS A 29 -26.16 -16.57 -3.92
CA LYS A 29 -27.08 -16.33 -5.05
C LYS A 29 -26.46 -16.79 -6.37
N GLY A 30 -27.29 -16.92 -7.42
CA GLY A 30 -26.77 -17.08 -8.77
C GLY A 30 -25.90 -15.88 -9.16
N GLY A 31 -24.71 -16.15 -9.69
CA GLY A 31 -23.73 -15.12 -10.02
C GLY A 31 -22.71 -14.82 -8.90
N ASP A 32 -22.84 -15.45 -7.72
CA ASP A 32 -21.90 -15.28 -6.61
C ASP A 32 -20.91 -16.44 -6.51
N ILE A 33 -19.77 -16.16 -5.88
CA ILE A 33 -18.81 -17.15 -5.37
C ILE A 33 -18.57 -16.90 -3.89
N LEU A 34 -18.23 -17.97 -3.15
CA LEU A 34 -17.71 -17.88 -1.79
C LEU A 34 -16.23 -18.24 -1.82
N VAL A 35 -15.40 -17.38 -1.26
CA VAL A 35 -13.95 -17.59 -1.16
C VAL A 35 -13.53 -17.72 0.29
N ARG A 36 -12.58 -18.62 0.58
CA ARG A 36 -11.87 -18.72 1.85
C ARG A 36 -10.54 -17.98 1.70
N ILE A 37 -10.31 -17.00 2.52
CA ILE A 37 -9.05 -16.25 2.58
C ILE A 37 -8.04 -17.14 3.31
N ASP A 38 -6.89 -17.41 2.70
CA ASP A 38 -5.88 -18.30 3.28
C ASP A 38 -4.68 -17.53 3.81
N ARG A 39 -4.37 -16.36 3.22
CA ARG A 39 -3.31 -15.48 3.73
C ARG A 39 -3.52 -14.04 3.29
N PHE A 40 -2.98 -13.14 4.10
CA PHE A 40 -2.88 -11.72 3.74
C PHE A 40 -1.68 -11.05 4.39
N ALA A 41 -1.18 -9.99 3.76
CA ALA A 41 -0.13 -9.15 4.33
C ALA A 41 -0.73 -8.02 5.18
N PHE A 42 -0.02 -7.66 6.25
CA PHE A 42 -0.35 -6.48 7.05
C PHE A 42 0.90 -5.60 7.23
N THR A 43 0.79 -4.34 6.83
CA THR A 43 1.91 -3.39 6.78
C THR A 43 1.47 -2.00 7.23
N ALA A 44 2.40 -1.05 7.37
CA ALA A 44 2.09 0.35 7.63
C ALA A 44 1.12 0.97 6.59
N ASN A 45 1.05 0.41 5.37
CA ASN A 45 0.07 0.85 4.36
C ASN A 45 -1.38 0.64 4.81
N ASN A 46 -1.66 -0.42 5.56
CA ASN A 46 -3.00 -0.67 6.11
C ASN A 46 -3.37 0.39 7.16
N VAL A 47 -2.38 0.90 7.91
CA VAL A 47 -2.59 2.05 8.82
C VAL A 47 -3.00 3.29 8.02
N THR A 48 -2.35 3.53 6.87
CA THR A 48 -2.74 4.63 5.95
C THR A 48 -4.18 4.46 5.45
N TYR A 49 -4.63 3.23 5.15
CA TYR A 49 -6.03 2.97 4.80
C TYR A 49 -6.99 3.35 5.93
N GLY A 50 -6.64 3.04 7.17
CA GLY A 50 -7.42 3.45 8.34
C GLY A 50 -7.46 4.97 8.52
N ALA A 51 -6.30 5.61 8.49
CA ALA A 51 -6.15 7.04 8.69
C ALA A 51 -6.87 7.88 7.61
N SER A 52 -6.99 7.36 6.38
CA SER A 52 -7.70 8.00 5.26
C SER A 52 -9.04 7.34 4.93
N GLY A 53 -9.52 6.48 5.83
CA GLY A 53 -10.67 5.62 5.60
C GLY A 53 -11.96 6.34 5.26
N ASP A 54 -12.24 7.48 5.90
CA ASP A 54 -13.40 8.31 5.62
C ASP A 54 -13.19 9.20 4.38
N SER A 55 -11.98 9.76 4.21
CA SER A 55 -11.70 10.72 3.15
C SER A 55 -11.57 10.07 1.76
N ILE A 56 -11.07 8.83 1.69
CA ILE A 56 -10.88 8.07 0.45
C ILE A 56 -11.92 6.95 0.30
N GLY A 57 -12.62 6.62 1.38
CA GLY A 57 -13.68 5.61 1.39
C GLY A 57 -13.22 4.19 1.68
N TYR A 58 -12.04 3.98 2.25
CA TYR A 58 -11.52 2.63 2.53
C TYR A 58 -12.41 1.82 3.49
N TRP A 59 -13.10 2.46 4.44
CA TRP A 59 -14.05 1.80 5.34
C TRP A 59 -15.29 1.23 4.64
N HIS A 60 -15.57 1.65 3.41
CA HIS A 60 -16.75 1.23 2.65
C HIS A 60 -16.50 -0.03 1.81
N PHE A 61 -15.25 -0.46 1.62
CA PHE A 61 -14.96 -1.66 0.83
C PHE A 61 -15.55 -2.93 1.46
N PHE A 62 -15.45 -3.05 2.78
CA PHE A 62 -15.93 -4.21 3.53
C PHE A 62 -16.66 -3.75 4.79
N PRO A 63 -18.00 -3.63 4.72
CA PRO A 63 -18.80 -3.26 5.88
C PRO A 63 -18.60 -4.26 7.02
N ALA A 64 -18.20 -3.77 8.18
CA ALA A 64 -17.94 -4.59 9.37
C ALA A 64 -19.26 -5.21 9.90
N GLN A 65 -19.21 -6.50 10.28
CA GLN A 65 -20.34 -7.20 10.87
C GLN A 65 -20.57 -6.75 12.33
N ASP A 66 -21.79 -6.92 12.84
CA ASP A 66 -22.16 -6.55 14.22
C ASP A 66 -21.71 -5.14 14.62
N ASN A 67 -21.94 -4.17 13.74
CA ASN A 67 -21.47 -2.79 13.87
C ASN A 67 -22.59 -1.75 13.82
N ASP A 68 -23.63 -1.94 14.63
CA ASP A 68 -24.77 -0.99 14.71
C ASP A 68 -24.35 0.42 15.16
N SER A 69 -23.27 0.52 15.95
CA SER A 69 -22.72 1.81 16.40
C SER A 69 -22.01 2.58 15.28
N GLY A 70 -21.57 1.91 14.20
CA GLY A 70 -20.72 2.48 13.16
C GLY A 70 -19.25 2.70 13.58
N GLU A 71 -18.88 2.36 14.81
CA GLU A 71 -17.54 2.60 15.39
C GLU A 71 -16.46 1.75 14.77
N TRP A 72 -16.80 0.53 14.32
CA TRP A 72 -15.85 -0.46 13.84
C TRP A 72 -15.78 -0.49 12.31
N GLY A 73 -14.64 -0.93 11.79
CA GLY A 73 -14.42 -1.12 10.36
C GLY A 73 -13.45 -2.26 10.10
N CYS A 74 -13.47 -2.79 8.88
CA CYS A 74 -12.45 -3.72 8.40
C CYS A 74 -11.35 -2.93 7.69
N LEU A 75 -10.12 -2.98 8.20
CA LEU A 75 -8.95 -2.47 7.47
C LEU A 75 -8.66 -3.43 6.32
N PRO A 76 -8.87 -3.02 5.06
CA PRO A 76 -8.67 -3.94 3.95
C PRO A 76 -7.22 -4.39 3.82
N VAL A 77 -7.04 -5.62 3.34
CA VAL A 77 -5.74 -6.28 3.19
C VAL A 77 -5.56 -6.83 1.79
N TRP A 78 -4.32 -6.96 1.36
CA TRP A 78 -3.97 -7.65 0.12
C TRP A 78 -3.53 -9.08 0.44
N GLY A 79 -4.05 -10.04 -0.30
CA GLY A 79 -3.77 -11.42 0.01
C GLY A 79 -4.31 -12.40 -1.03
N PHE A 80 -4.43 -13.64 -0.60
CA PHE A 80 -4.89 -14.74 -1.43
C PHE A 80 -6.10 -15.43 -0.81
N ALA A 81 -6.96 -15.94 -1.68
CA ALA A 81 -8.12 -16.72 -1.30
C ALA A 81 -8.35 -17.85 -2.30
N GLU A 82 -9.08 -18.88 -1.88
CA GLU A 82 -9.51 -20.01 -2.69
C GLU A 82 -11.03 -20.03 -2.81
N ILE A 83 -11.55 -20.31 -4.00
CA ILE A 83 -12.99 -20.47 -4.21
C ILE A 83 -13.45 -21.77 -3.55
N THR A 84 -14.35 -21.68 -2.58
CA THR A 84 -14.93 -22.84 -1.87
C THR A 84 -16.33 -23.20 -2.33
N ALA A 85 -17.05 -22.24 -2.93
CA ALA A 85 -18.30 -22.47 -3.63
C ALA A 85 -18.49 -21.49 -4.77
N SER A 86 -19.09 -21.95 -5.87
CA SER A 86 -19.30 -21.10 -7.05
C SER A 86 -20.69 -21.34 -7.65
N LYS A 87 -21.36 -20.24 -8.00
CA LYS A 87 -22.56 -20.22 -8.85
C LYS A 87 -22.32 -19.41 -10.13
N VAL A 88 -21.05 -19.35 -10.56
CA VAL A 88 -20.58 -18.63 -11.76
C VAL A 88 -19.90 -19.61 -12.70
N ALA A 89 -20.39 -19.68 -13.94
CA ALA A 89 -19.74 -20.50 -14.97
C ALA A 89 -18.32 -19.95 -15.27
N GLY A 90 -17.32 -20.83 -15.32
CA GLY A 90 -15.92 -20.46 -15.61
C GLY A 90 -15.11 -20.00 -14.38
N LEU A 91 -15.68 -20.12 -13.18
CA LEU A 91 -14.95 -19.99 -11.92
C LEU A 91 -15.17 -21.28 -11.12
N ASP A 92 -14.12 -22.08 -10.98
CA ASP A 92 -14.18 -23.42 -10.39
C ASP A 92 -13.77 -23.42 -8.91
N ILE A 93 -14.35 -24.36 -8.14
CA ILE A 93 -13.93 -24.61 -6.75
C ILE A 93 -12.46 -25.01 -6.75
N GLY A 94 -11.68 -24.49 -5.81
CA GLY A 94 -10.23 -24.67 -5.69
C GLY A 94 -9.42 -23.64 -6.49
N GLU A 95 -10.06 -22.78 -7.28
CA GLU A 95 -9.33 -21.73 -7.99
C GLU A 95 -8.79 -20.68 -7.00
N ARG A 96 -7.50 -20.35 -7.18
CA ARG A 96 -6.78 -19.40 -6.33
C ARG A 96 -6.86 -17.97 -6.89
N LEU A 97 -7.15 -17.03 -6.02
CA LEU A 97 -7.34 -15.61 -6.35
C LEU A 97 -6.34 -14.77 -5.55
N TYR A 98 -5.83 -13.71 -6.19
CA TYR A 98 -5.13 -12.62 -5.51
C TYR A 98 -5.98 -11.35 -5.59
N GLY A 99 -6.10 -10.63 -4.48
CA GLY A 99 -6.91 -9.42 -4.48
C GLY A 99 -6.97 -8.69 -3.14
N TYR A 100 -7.96 -7.81 -3.04
CA TYR A 100 -8.24 -6.97 -1.89
C TYR A 100 -9.36 -7.57 -1.08
N PHE A 101 -9.10 -7.87 0.19
CA PHE A 101 -10.00 -8.63 1.05
C PHE A 101 -10.24 -7.91 2.40
N PRO A 102 -11.32 -8.23 3.11
CA PRO A 102 -11.37 -7.95 4.54
C PRO A 102 -10.40 -8.88 5.28
N PRO A 103 -9.89 -8.51 6.46
CA PRO A 103 -9.19 -9.44 7.34
C PRO A 103 -10.22 -10.39 8.00
N ALA A 104 -10.67 -11.38 7.23
CA ALA A 104 -11.70 -12.34 7.61
C ALA A 104 -11.41 -13.72 7.04
N ASP A 105 -12.04 -14.77 7.59
CA ASP A 105 -11.85 -16.14 7.09
C ASP A 105 -12.45 -16.36 5.69
N PHE A 106 -13.51 -15.64 5.33
CA PHE A 106 -14.18 -15.79 4.03
C PHE A 106 -14.80 -14.49 3.53
N LEU A 107 -15.12 -14.47 2.24
CA LEU A 107 -15.84 -13.38 1.58
C LEU A 107 -16.75 -13.92 0.49
N THR A 108 -17.94 -13.34 0.34
CA THR A 108 -18.79 -13.53 -0.85
C THR A 108 -18.45 -12.45 -1.87
N LEU A 109 -18.19 -12.88 -3.12
CA LEU A 109 -17.94 -11.98 -4.26
C LEU A 109 -19.00 -12.19 -5.33
N THR A 110 -19.32 -11.13 -6.06
CA THR A 110 -20.22 -11.12 -7.22
C THR A 110 -19.43 -10.82 -8.50
N PRO A 111 -18.79 -11.83 -9.13
CA PRO A 111 -17.92 -11.61 -10.27
C PRO A 111 -18.62 -11.00 -11.46
N THR A 112 -18.02 -9.93 -12.00
CA THR A 112 -18.40 -9.26 -13.23
C THR A 112 -17.16 -9.09 -14.12
N LYS A 113 -17.35 -8.80 -15.40
CA LYS A 113 -16.24 -8.59 -16.37
C LYS A 113 -15.21 -9.75 -16.33
N LEU A 114 -15.72 -10.97 -16.27
CA LEU A 114 -14.90 -12.18 -16.18
C LEU A 114 -14.02 -12.37 -17.42
N SER A 115 -12.75 -12.61 -17.21
CA SER A 115 -11.76 -13.00 -18.22
C SER A 115 -10.92 -14.18 -17.71
N PRO A 116 -10.07 -14.79 -18.55
CA PRO A 116 -9.16 -15.85 -18.09
C PRO A 116 -8.22 -15.39 -16.97
N GLN A 117 -7.82 -14.10 -16.94
CA GLN A 117 -6.81 -13.59 -16.01
C GLN A 117 -7.42 -12.93 -14.76
N ARG A 118 -8.66 -12.44 -14.83
CA ARG A 118 -9.27 -11.66 -13.74
C ARG A 118 -10.78 -11.53 -13.87
N PHE A 119 -11.36 -11.06 -12.78
CA PHE A 119 -12.73 -10.51 -12.78
C PHE A 119 -12.80 -9.29 -11.85
N MET A 120 -13.87 -8.52 -11.97
CA MET A 120 -14.19 -7.45 -11.01
C MET A 120 -15.31 -7.90 -10.09
N ASP A 121 -15.24 -7.54 -8.82
CA ASP A 121 -16.40 -7.69 -7.95
C ASP A 121 -17.42 -6.61 -8.23
N GLY A 122 -18.67 -7.01 -8.43
CA GLY A 122 -19.82 -6.18 -8.73
C GLY A 122 -20.69 -5.85 -7.51
N ALA A 123 -20.18 -6.02 -6.28
CA ALA A 123 -20.91 -5.71 -5.07
C ALA A 123 -21.38 -4.24 -5.06
N PRO A 124 -22.70 -3.95 -4.90
CA PRO A 124 -23.25 -2.60 -5.08
C PRO A 124 -22.62 -1.54 -4.17
N HIS A 125 -22.28 -1.90 -2.94
CA HIS A 125 -21.68 -0.97 -1.97
C HIS A 125 -20.26 -0.50 -2.35
N ARG A 126 -19.63 -1.16 -3.35
CA ARG A 126 -18.29 -0.80 -3.86
C ARG A 126 -18.31 -0.18 -5.25
N ALA A 127 -19.49 0.02 -5.84
CA ALA A 127 -19.62 0.47 -7.23
C ALA A 127 -18.98 1.84 -7.50
N GLU A 128 -19.08 2.75 -6.53
CA GLU A 128 -18.55 4.12 -6.62
C GLU A 128 -17.10 4.24 -6.05
N LEU A 129 -16.55 3.16 -5.52
CA LEU A 129 -15.19 3.16 -4.97
C LEU A 129 -14.16 2.92 -6.09
N PRO A 130 -12.86 3.28 -5.87
CA PRO A 130 -11.86 3.13 -6.91
C PRO A 130 -11.77 1.70 -7.45
N PRO A 131 -12.02 1.46 -8.75
CA PRO A 131 -12.24 0.12 -9.30
C PRO A 131 -11.00 -0.80 -9.24
N VAL A 132 -9.81 -0.24 -9.05
CA VAL A 132 -8.57 -1.02 -8.91
C VAL A 132 -8.63 -2.01 -7.73
N TYR A 133 -9.34 -1.65 -6.65
CA TYR A 133 -9.52 -2.50 -5.46
C TYR A 133 -10.63 -3.55 -5.61
N ASN A 134 -11.44 -3.47 -6.67
CA ASN A 134 -12.48 -4.46 -6.98
C ASN A 134 -11.98 -5.54 -7.94
N ASN A 135 -10.70 -5.50 -8.35
CA ASN A 135 -10.12 -6.40 -9.32
C ASN A 135 -9.46 -7.60 -8.63
N TYR A 136 -9.88 -8.81 -8.99
CA TYR A 136 -9.35 -10.07 -8.48
C TYR A 136 -8.62 -10.80 -9.59
N LEU A 137 -7.32 -11.09 -9.38
CA LEU A 137 -6.49 -11.82 -10.33
C LEU A 137 -6.68 -13.33 -10.13
N ARG A 138 -6.81 -14.06 -11.23
CA ARG A 138 -6.93 -15.51 -11.27
C ARG A 138 -5.55 -16.10 -11.48
N MET A 139 -5.06 -16.85 -10.49
CA MET A 139 -3.72 -17.43 -10.57
C MET A 139 -3.62 -18.50 -11.67
N SER A 140 -4.75 -19.15 -12.00
CA SER A 140 -4.86 -20.07 -13.14
C SER A 140 -4.63 -19.40 -14.51
N GLY A 141 -4.87 -18.10 -14.62
CA GLY A 141 -4.68 -17.31 -15.85
C GLY A 141 -3.28 -16.70 -16.00
N GLU A 142 -2.40 -16.88 -15.01
CA GLU A 142 -1.03 -16.34 -15.01
C GLU A 142 -0.03 -17.45 -15.33
N GLN A 143 0.56 -17.41 -16.54
CA GLN A 143 1.48 -18.47 -17.03
C GLN A 143 2.75 -18.61 -16.19
N SER A 144 3.23 -17.54 -15.57
CA SER A 144 4.44 -17.51 -14.74
C SER A 144 4.14 -17.50 -13.24
N TYR A 145 2.93 -17.92 -12.84
CA TYR A 145 2.56 -17.95 -11.43
C TYR A 145 3.44 -18.92 -10.63
N ASP A 146 4.09 -18.39 -9.62
CA ASP A 146 4.91 -19.13 -8.66
C ASP A 146 4.35 -18.92 -7.24
N PRO A 147 3.73 -19.96 -6.63
CA PRO A 147 3.18 -19.85 -5.27
C PRO A 147 4.22 -19.52 -4.20
N SER A 148 5.51 -19.76 -4.43
CA SER A 148 6.58 -19.40 -3.49
C SER A 148 6.74 -17.88 -3.35
N MET A 149 6.20 -17.11 -4.29
CA MET A 149 6.21 -15.64 -4.30
C MET A 149 4.96 -15.02 -3.67
N ASP A 150 3.99 -15.81 -3.23
CA ASP A 150 2.69 -15.31 -2.71
C ASP A 150 2.87 -14.32 -1.56
N ASP A 151 3.76 -14.61 -0.62
CA ASP A 151 4.01 -13.74 0.54
C ASP A 151 4.59 -12.39 0.12
N LEU A 152 5.60 -12.41 -0.75
CA LEU A 152 6.18 -11.17 -1.28
C LEU A 152 5.17 -10.40 -2.14
N ARG A 153 4.33 -11.12 -2.90
CA ARG A 153 3.27 -10.50 -3.69
C ARG A 153 2.23 -9.81 -2.80
N ALA A 154 1.77 -10.46 -1.74
CA ALA A 154 0.84 -9.87 -0.80
C ALA A 154 1.43 -8.63 -0.11
N LEU A 155 2.70 -8.69 0.29
CA LEU A 155 3.41 -7.61 0.99
C LEU A 155 3.73 -6.41 0.09
N LEU A 156 4.19 -6.66 -1.13
CA LEU A 156 4.90 -5.66 -1.92
C LEU A 156 4.13 -5.15 -3.13
N ASN A 157 3.27 -5.96 -3.76
CA ASN A 157 2.57 -5.54 -4.97
C ASN A 157 1.81 -4.21 -4.80
N PRO A 158 0.98 -4.01 -3.76
CA PRO A 158 0.24 -2.75 -3.61
C PRO A 158 1.17 -1.55 -3.43
N LEU A 159 2.32 -1.76 -2.79
CA LEU A 159 3.30 -0.72 -2.51
C LEU A 159 4.14 -0.40 -3.75
N TYR A 160 4.58 -1.44 -4.46
CA TYR A 160 5.41 -1.28 -5.65
C TYR A 160 4.64 -0.80 -6.87
N VAL A 161 3.34 -1.06 -6.96
CA VAL A 161 2.49 -0.38 -7.95
C VAL A 161 2.51 1.13 -7.72
N THR A 162 2.45 1.57 -6.46
CA THR A 162 2.58 3.00 -6.12
C THR A 162 3.98 3.53 -6.46
N SER A 163 5.04 2.75 -6.16
CA SER A 163 6.41 3.11 -6.52
C SER A 163 6.59 3.25 -8.04
N PHE A 164 6.03 2.32 -8.82
CA PHE A 164 6.01 2.40 -10.29
C PHE A 164 5.33 3.68 -10.76
N CYS A 165 4.14 3.97 -10.24
CA CYS A 165 3.38 5.17 -10.61
C CYS A 165 4.13 6.46 -10.26
N LEU A 166 4.87 6.49 -9.16
CA LEU A 166 5.70 7.63 -8.77
C LEU A 166 6.91 7.80 -9.67
N CYS A 167 7.63 6.70 -9.98
CA CYS A 167 8.75 6.74 -10.94
C CYS A 167 8.27 7.29 -12.27
N ASP A 168 7.19 6.74 -12.81
CA ASP A 168 6.61 7.14 -14.09
C ASP A 168 6.11 8.59 -14.07
N ALA A 169 5.48 9.05 -12.98
CA ALA A 169 5.02 10.42 -12.86
C ALA A 169 6.17 11.43 -12.79
N LEU A 170 7.24 11.10 -12.07
CA LEU A 170 8.45 11.93 -12.00
C LEU A 170 9.15 12.01 -13.37
N GLN A 171 9.30 10.88 -14.06
CA GLN A 171 9.89 10.80 -15.38
C GLN A 171 9.06 11.59 -16.43
N ASP A 172 7.71 11.41 -16.42
CA ASP A 172 6.77 12.12 -17.29
C ASP A 172 6.84 13.65 -17.12
N ALA A 173 7.11 14.10 -15.88
CA ALA A 173 7.31 15.50 -15.55
C ALA A 173 8.74 16.01 -15.78
N GLY A 174 9.64 15.21 -16.37
CA GLY A 174 11.06 15.54 -16.51
C GLY A 174 11.72 15.90 -15.18
N TYR A 175 11.31 15.16 -14.11
CA TYR A 175 11.73 15.40 -12.72
C TYR A 175 11.56 16.85 -12.26
N HIS A 176 10.65 17.61 -12.89
CA HIS A 176 10.48 19.06 -12.70
C HIS A 176 11.78 19.86 -12.85
N GLN A 177 12.77 19.31 -13.56
CA GLN A 177 14.12 19.87 -13.72
C GLN A 177 14.89 20.01 -12.39
N ALA A 178 14.58 19.17 -11.42
CA ALA A 178 15.29 19.07 -10.16
C ALA A 178 16.70 18.49 -10.35
N GLU A 179 17.60 18.83 -9.42
CA GLU A 179 18.93 18.25 -9.33
C GLU A 179 18.99 17.15 -8.25
N GLN A 180 17.97 17.08 -7.40
CA GLN A 180 17.84 16.02 -6.40
C GLN A 180 16.38 15.66 -6.14
N VAL A 181 16.12 14.37 -5.85
CA VAL A 181 14.86 13.84 -5.37
C VAL A 181 15.03 13.44 -3.91
N ILE A 182 14.30 14.11 -3.00
CA ILE A 182 14.35 13.87 -1.57
C ILE A 182 13.19 12.97 -1.18
N ILE A 183 13.46 11.77 -0.69
CA ILE A 183 12.45 10.78 -0.29
C ILE A 183 12.39 10.70 1.22
N VAL A 184 11.26 11.12 1.81
CA VAL A 184 11.03 11.07 3.26
C VAL A 184 10.45 9.72 3.66
N SER A 185 10.88 9.18 4.80
CA SER A 185 10.65 7.79 5.23
C SER A 185 11.29 6.76 4.29
N ALA A 186 12.58 6.97 4.01
CA ALA A 186 13.37 6.18 3.06
C ALA A 186 13.43 4.68 3.37
N SER A 187 13.13 4.27 4.60
CA SER A 187 13.04 2.87 5.03
C SER A 187 11.68 2.21 4.70
N SER A 188 10.67 2.98 4.29
CA SER A 188 9.37 2.41 3.92
C SER A 188 9.45 1.63 2.60
N LYS A 189 8.71 0.54 2.49
CA LYS A 189 8.74 -0.36 1.32
C LYS A 189 8.41 0.38 0.01
N THR A 190 7.48 1.31 0.04
CA THR A 190 7.16 2.16 -1.13
C THR A 190 8.32 3.08 -1.50
N ALA A 191 9.00 3.68 -0.52
CA ALA A 191 10.17 4.51 -0.74
C ALA A 191 11.34 3.71 -1.32
N ILE A 192 11.57 2.50 -0.82
CA ILE A 192 12.60 1.59 -1.34
C ILE A 192 12.31 1.25 -2.81
N GLY A 193 11.07 0.88 -3.14
CA GLY A 193 10.68 0.59 -4.53
C GLY A 193 10.84 1.80 -5.45
N LEU A 194 10.52 3.02 -4.97
CA LEU A 194 10.75 4.26 -5.70
C LEU A 194 12.25 4.51 -5.92
N ALA A 195 13.07 4.47 -4.86
CA ALA A 195 14.51 4.70 -4.97
C ALA A 195 15.21 3.69 -5.89
N GLN A 196 14.84 2.41 -5.80
CA GLN A 196 15.32 1.38 -6.73
C GLN A 196 14.88 1.66 -8.18
N GLY A 197 13.67 2.19 -8.39
CA GLY A 197 13.18 2.59 -9.71
C GLY A 197 13.94 3.77 -10.29
N LEU A 198 14.24 4.77 -9.46
CA LEU A 198 15.05 5.93 -9.84
C LEU A 198 16.50 5.53 -10.13
N ALA A 199 17.08 4.62 -9.34
CA ALA A 199 18.44 4.12 -9.59
C ALA A 199 18.59 3.34 -10.92
N ASP A 200 17.48 2.85 -11.48
CA ASP A 200 17.48 2.22 -12.82
C ASP A 200 17.36 3.22 -13.97
N ASP A 201 17.04 4.48 -13.69
CA ASP A 201 16.89 5.54 -14.69
C ASP A 201 18.14 6.42 -14.71
N ALA A 202 18.87 6.37 -15.84
CA ALA A 202 20.11 7.14 -16.00
C ALA A 202 19.88 8.67 -16.04
N ASP A 203 18.65 9.11 -16.32
CA ASP A 203 18.28 10.53 -16.37
C ASP A 203 17.72 11.03 -15.02
N ALA A 204 17.58 10.15 -14.02
CA ALA A 204 17.08 10.54 -12.71
C ALA A 204 18.08 11.44 -11.97
N PRO A 205 17.60 12.47 -11.26
CA PRO A 205 18.44 13.29 -10.38
C PRO A 205 18.96 12.46 -9.19
N SER A 206 19.97 13.01 -8.50
CA SER A 206 20.50 12.41 -7.28
C SER A 206 19.39 12.13 -6.25
N THR A 207 19.36 10.92 -5.68
CA THR A 207 18.31 10.47 -4.78
C THR A 207 18.77 10.51 -3.33
N ILE A 208 18.11 11.35 -2.51
CA ILE A 208 18.43 11.56 -1.10
C ILE A 208 17.36 10.87 -0.23
N GLY A 209 17.77 9.91 0.57
CA GLY A 209 16.88 9.21 1.51
C GLY A 209 16.90 9.85 2.90
N LEU A 210 15.75 10.34 3.37
CA LEU A 210 15.59 10.82 4.75
C LEU A 210 14.93 9.75 5.61
N THR A 211 15.54 9.40 6.75
CA THR A 211 15.06 8.35 7.62
C THR A 211 15.38 8.63 9.10
N SER A 212 14.88 7.79 10.02
CA SER A 212 15.29 7.87 11.43
C SER A 212 16.72 7.37 11.63
N ALA A 213 17.40 7.84 12.67
CA ALA A 213 18.75 7.39 13.03
C ALA A 213 18.81 5.85 13.20
N SER A 214 17.76 5.24 13.76
CA SER A 214 17.67 3.78 13.93
C SER A 214 17.60 3.00 12.62
N ASN A 215 17.05 3.58 11.56
CA ASN A 215 16.89 2.92 10.27
C ASN A 215 18.01 3.25 9.27
N ARG A 216 18.90 4.20 9.61
CA ARG A 216 19.94 4.68 8.68
C ARG A 216 20.80 3.55 8.11
N ALA A 217 21.35 2.71 8.97
CA ALA A 217 22.23 1.61 8.54
C ALA A 217 21.52 0.62 7.58
N PHE A 218 20.22 0.35 7.84
CA PHE A 218 19.41 -0.47 6.94
C PHE A 218 19.25 0.22 5.58
N VAL A 219 18.88 1.50 5.55
CA VAL A 219 18.66 2.25 4.30
C VAL A 219 19.94 2.36 3.48
N GLU A 220 21.09 2.61 4.14
CA GLU A 220 22.41 2.62 3.49
C GLU A 220 22.75 1.26 2.87
N SER A 221 22.41 0.15 3.57
CA SER A 221 22.68 -1.21 3.08
C SER A 221 21.91 -1.59 1.81
N LEU A 222 20.82 -0.88 1.50
CA LEU A 222 20.02 -1.12 0.28
C LEU A 222 20.76 -0.69 -1.00
N GLY A 223 21.69 0.26 -0.92
CA GLY A 223 22.51 0.73 -2.04
C GLY A 223 21.74 1.39 -3.18
N CYS A 224 20.52 1.89 -2.93
CA CYS A 224 19.67 2.52 -3.93
C CYS A 224 19.46 4.03 -3.73
N TYR A 225 20.11 4.62 -2.72
CA TYR A 225 20.15 6.06 -2.48
C TYR A 225 21.58 6.57 -2.68
N ASP A 226 21.75 7.72 -3.28
CA ASP A 226 23.06 8.37 -3.42
C ASP A 226 23.55 8.92 -2.08
N GLN A 227 22.61 9.38 -1.25
CA GLN A 227 22.89 9.84 0.12
C GLN A 227 21.76 9.43 1.06
N VAL A 228 22.10 9.06 2.28
CA VAL A 228 21.14 8.79 3.37
C VAL A 228 21.40 9.76 4.51
N ILE A 229 20.37 10.50 4.91
CA ILE A 229 20.43 11.51 5.97
C ILE A 229 19.44 11.14 7.06
N SER A 230 19.90 11.21 8.32
CA SER A 230 19.05 11.04 9.50
C SER A 230 18.16 12.28 9.71
N TYR A 231 16.95 12.09 10.26
CA TYR A 231 16.09 13.21 10.67
C TYR A 231 16.74 14.15 11.70
N ASP A 232 17.79 13.69 12.40
CA ASP A 232 18.55 14.49 13.34
C ASP A 232 19.66 15.33 12.67
N GLU A 233 19.85 15.18 11.35
CA GLU A 233 20.94 15.79 10.58
C GLU A 233 20.41 16.45 9.27
N LEU A 234 19.18 16.99 9.30
CA LEU A 234 18.53 17.56 8.11
C LEU A 234 19.28 18.75 7.50
N GLU A 235 20.18 19.38 8.24
CA GLU A 235 21.07 20.44 7.75
C GLU A 235 22.08 19.93 6.69
N GLN A 236 22.27 18.61 6.55
CA GLN A 236 23.09 18.01 5.50
C GLN A 236 22.40 17.97 4.14
N VAL A 237 21.10 18.27 4.06
CA VAL A 237 20.40 18.43 2.78
C VAL A 237 20.96 19.64 2.07
N ASP A 238 21.43 19.47 0.83
CA ASP A 238 21.91 20.59 0.03
C ASP A 238 20.72 21.48 -0.40
N ALA A 239 20.45 22.50 0.40
CA ALA A 239 19.36 23.42 0.19
C ALA A 239 19.55 24.37 -1.02
N SER A 240 20.74 24.42 -1.63
CA SER A 240 21.02 25.24 -2.82
C SER A 240 20.53 24.58 -4.12
N LYS A 241 20.19 23.28 -4.08
CA LYS A 241 19.76 22.52 -5.26
C LYS A 241 18.26 22.55 -5.48
N PRO A 242 17.80 22.77 -6.71
CA PRO A 242 16.41 22.53 -7.08
C PRO A 242 15.98 21.10 -6.73
N SER A 243 14.91 20.95 -5.96
CA SER A 243 14.54 19.68 -5.33
C SER A 243 13.08 19.32 -5.53
N VAL A 244 12.83 18.05 -5.83
CA VAL A 244 11.52 17.42 -5.69
C VAL A 244 11.52 16.62 -4.39
N MET A 245 10.46 16.76 -3.60
CA MET A 245 10.25 15.93 -2.41
C MET A 245 9.17 14.88 -2.66
N VAL A 246 9.38 13.67 -2.14
CA VAL A 246 8.34 12.61 -2.10
C VAL A 246 8.19 12.17 -0.65
N ASP A 247 7.03 12.46 -0.07
CA ASP A 247 6.77 12.17 1.34
C ASP A 247 5.92 10.91 1.52
N MET A 248 6.51 9.92 2.19
CA MET A 248 5.81 8.69 2.61
C MET A 248 5.42 8.73 4.09
N SER A 249 5.84 9.74 4.84
CA SER A 249 5.73 9.76 6.31
C SER A 249 4.52 10.53 6.85
N GLY A 250 4.21 11.67 6.24
CA GLY A 250 3.30 12.65 6.83
C GLY A 250 3.87 13.39 8.04
N ASN A 251 5.19 13.25 8.33
CA ASN A 251 5.84 13.91 9.47
C ASN A 251 6.01 15.40 9.21
N ARG A 252 5.13 16.19 9.80
CA ARG A 252 5.03 17.64 9.56
C ARG A 252 6.26 18.42 10.02
N VAL A 253 6.96 17.94 11.05
CA VAL A 253 8.18 18.60 11.56
C VAL A 253 9.32 18.41 10.56
N VAL A 254 9.54 17.19 10.09
CA VAL A 254 10.55 16.89 9.06
C VAL A 254 10.24 17.67 7.77
N LEU A 255 8.98 17.61 7.32
CA LEU A 255 8.56 18.33 6.11
C LEU A 255 8.79 19.85 6.26
N GLY A 256 8.33 20.43 7.36
CA GLY A 256 8.49 21.87 7.59
C GLY A 256 9.94 22.30 7.67
N THR A 257 10.80 21.50 8.32
CA THR A 257 12.24 21.77 8.40
C THR A 257 12.89 21.79 7.01
N VAL A 258 12.63 20.77 6.20
CA VAL A 258 13.23 20.67 4.85
C VAL A 258 12.64 21.72 3.90
N HIS A 259 11.31 21.96 3.93
CA HIS A 259 10.68 23.03 3.13
C HIS A 259 11.24 24.40 3.48
N GLY A 260 11.41 24.67 4.79
CA GLY A 260 11.99 25.94 5.26
C GLY A 260 13.43 26.13 4.80
N ALA A 261 14.24 25.08 4.82
CA ALA A 261 15.62 25.12 4.36
C ALA A 261 15.71 25.32 2.83
N LEU A 262 14.92 24.57 2.05
CA LEU A 262 14.93 24.66 0.58
C LEU A 262 14.31 25.96 0.06
N GLY A 263 13.30 26.50 0.73
CA GLY A 263 12.61 27.71 0.28
C GLY A 263 12.17 27.61 -1.20
N ASP A 264 12.66 28.52 -2.04
CA ASP A 264 12.32 28.54 -3.46
C ASP A 264 12.90 27.39 -4.28
N HIS A 265 13.91 26.69 -3.77
CA HIS A 265 14.46 25.50 -4.40
C HIS A 265 13.58 24.25 -4.20
N MET A 266 12.59 24.26 -3.33
CA MET A 266 11.57 23.20 -3.25
C MET A 266 10.56 23.39 -4.38
N LEU A 267 10.74 22.64 -5.48
CA LEU A 267 9.94 22.77 -6.71
C LEU A 267 8.54 22.19 -6.53
N THR A 268 8.47 21.00 -5.96
CA THR A 268 7.21 20.32 -5.63
C THR A 268 7.41 19.31 -4.52
N CYS A 269 6.36 19.08 -3.71
CA CYS A 269 6.29 18.03 -2.72
C CYS A 269 5.11 17.10 -3.03
N ILE A 270 5.40 15.82 -3.25
CA ILE A 270 4.45 14.77 -3.57
C ILE A 270 4.14 13.99 -2.29
N ASN A 271 2.96 14.20 -1.70
CA ASN A 271 2.54 13.50 -0.49
C ASN A 271 1.86 12.18 -0.86
N VAL A 272 2.39 11.05 -0.37
CA VAL A 272 1.94 9.70 -0.73
C VAL A 272 1.34 8.95 0.45
N GLY A 273 2.02 8.96 1.60
CA GLY A 273 1.64 8.22 2.79
C GLY A 273 1.29 9.10 3.98
N MET A 274 0.72 8.46 5.00
CA MET A 274 0.43 9.06 6.31
C MET A 274 0.73 8.04 7.40
N THR A 275 1.99 7.59 7.50
CA THR A 275 2.39 6.62 8.53
C THR A 275 2.42 7.23 9.93
N HIS A 276 2.54 8.56 10.04
CA HIS A 276 2.43 9.33 11.29
C HIS A 276 1.04 9.99 11.39
N TRP A 277 -0.01 9.19 11.36
CA TRP A 277 -1.40 9.65 11.41
C TRP A 277 -1.76 10.37 12.73
N GLU A 278 -1.06 10.08 13.82
CA GLU A 278 -1.22 10.71 15.14
C GLU A 278 -0.82 12.20 15.11
N ASP A 279 0.05 12.59 14.20
CA ASP A 279 0.54 13.98 14.08
C ASP A 279 -0.52 14.96 13.54
N ARG A 280 -1.71 14.49 13.15
CA ARG A 280 -2.81 15.36 12.67
C ARG A 280 -3.29 16.37 13.71
N ASP A 281 -3.26 15.99 14.98
CA ASP A 281 -3.78 16.76 16.11
C ASP A 281 -2.68 17.47 16.93
N THR A 282 -1.41 17.41 16.49
CA THR A 282 -0.31 18.07 17.20
C THR A 282 -0.50 19.59 17.23
N PRO A 283 -0.26 20.23 18.39
CA PRO A 283 -0.31 21.70 18.51
C PRO A 283 0.57 22.35 17.44
N LYS A 284 0.20 23.57 17.03
CA LYS A 284 0.86 24.34 15.97
C LYS A 284 2.38 24.41 16.18
N ASP A 285 3.11 23.41 15.68
CA ASP A 285 4.56 23.41 15.65
C ASP A 285 5.01 24.51 14.69
N PRO A 286 5.88 25.43 15.10
CA PRO A 286 6.41 26.49 14.24
C PRO A 286 7.08 25.94 12.98
N LEU A 287 7.73 24.76 13.06
CA LEU A 287 8.35 24.11 11.90
C LEU A 287 7.30 23.65 10.89
N ALA A 288 6.21 23.06 11.35
CA ALA A 288 5.11 22.65 10.45
C ALA A 288 4.46 23.84 9.72
N ALA A 289 4.61 25.05 10.21
CA ALA A 289 4.15 26.28 9.55
C ALA A 289 5.00 26.64 8.31
N GLN A 290 6.20 26.08 8.16
CA GLN A 290 7.10 26.32 7.02
C GLN A 290 6.76 25.45 5.81
N ILE A 291 5.79 24.54 5.91
CA ILE A 291 5.36 23.72 4.77
C ILE A 291 4.78 24.61 3.67
N ILE A 292 5.40 24.57 2.49
CA ILE A 292 4.98 25.31 1.29
C ILE A 292 3.82 24.55 0.65
N ARG A 293 2.59 24.88 1.04
CA ARG A 293 1.38 24.14 0.66
C ARG A 293 1.03 24.29 -0.82
N GLU A 294 1.34 25.44 -1.40
CA GLU A 294 1.08 25.74 -2.82
C GLU A 294 1.86 24.83 -3.78
N ARG A 295 2.96 24.27 -3.29
CA ARG A 295 3.81 23.33 -4.05
C ARG A 295 3.68 21.89 -3.56
N SER A 296 2.70 21.61 -2.68
CA SER A 296 2.49 20.30 -2.09
C SER A 296 1.17 19.70 -2.59
N GLY A 297 1.21 18.49 -3.12
CA GLY A 297 0.04 17.80 -3.65
C GLY A 297 -0.04 16.35 -3.19
N PHE A 298 -1.27 15.83 -3.02
CA PHE A 298 -1.50 14.43 -2.70
C PHE A 298 -1.44 13.58 -3.98
N PHE A 299 -0.67 12.50 -3.94
CA PHE A 299 -0.56 11.54 -5.04
C PHE A 299 -1.49 10.35 -4.80
N PHE A 300 -2.46 10.19 -5.69
CA PHE A 300 -3.38 9.07 -5.65
C PHE A 300 -3.08 8.11 -6.81
N ALA A 301 -2.37 7.03 -6.53
CA ALA A 301 -1.92 6.06 -7.54
C ALA A 301 -3.05 5.53 -8.45
N PRO A 302 -4.28 5.24 -7.98
CA PRO A 302 -5.38 4.82 -8.85
C PRO A 302 -5.70 5.79 -9.99
N SER A 303 -5.62 7.10 -9.74
CA SER A 303 -5.84 8.12 -10.80
C SER A 303 -4.73 8.10 -11.85
N HIS A 304 -3.48 7.91 -11.41
CA HIS A 304 -2.33 7.78 -12.31
C HIS A 304 -2.42 6.49 -13.15
N ILE A 305 -2.83 5.38 -12.55
CA ILE A 305 -3.10 4.11 -13.25
C ILE A 305 -4.12 4.32 -14.37
N GLN A 306 -5.24 5.00 -14.08
CA GLN A 306 -6.27 5.28 -15.09
C GLN A 306 -5.73 6.13 -16.23
N LYS A 307 -4.94 7.18 -15.92
CA LYS A 307 -4.25 7.99 -16.93
C LYS A 307 -3.41 7.12 -17.84
N ARG A 308 -2.55 6.27 -17.29
CA ARG A 308 -1.62 5.43 -18.08
C ARG A 308 -2.32 4.30 -18.85
N ILE A 309 -3.42 3.78 -18.34
CA ILE A 309 -4.28 2.86 -19.13
C ILE A 309 -4.87 3.62 -20.33
N GLY A 310 -5.25 4.88 -20.17
CA GLY A 310 -5.69 5.74 -21.28
C GLY A 310 -4.58 5.98 -22.32
N ASP A 311 -3.34 6.22 -21.86
CA ASP A 311 -2.20 6.54 -22.71
C ASP A 311 -1.65 5.30 -23.45
N TRP A 312 -1.56 4.15 -22.78
CA TRP A 312 -0.87 2.94 -23.27
C TRP A 312 -1.78 1.75 -23.56
N GLY A 313 -3.04 1.84 -23.22
CA GLY A 313 -3.95 0.70 -23.15
C GLY A 313 -3.66 -0.19 -21.95
N GLN A 314 -4.58 -1.11 -21.66
CA GLN A 314 -4.46 -2.02 -20.51
C GLN A 314 -3.21 -2.92 -20.61
N ASP A 315 -2.96 -3.48 -21.80
CA ASP A 315 -1.83 -4.41 -22.00
C ASP A 315 -0.49 -3.69 -21.91
N GLY A 316 -0.42 -2.47 -22.44
CA GLY A 316 0.78 -1.63 -22.34
C GLY A 316 1.11 -1.21 -20.90
N TYR A 317 0.08 -0.90 -20.11
CA TYR A 317 0.23 -0.64 -18.67
C TYR A 317 0.69 -1.88 -17.93
N ASN A 318 0.02 -3.02 -18.14
CA ASN A 318 0.36 -4.28 -17.47
C ASN A 318 1.81 -4.69 -17.77
N ALA A 319 2.24 -4.68 -19.03
CA ALA A 319 3.59 -5.09 -19.42
C ALA A 319 4.69 -4.29 -18.69
N ARG A 320 4.50 -2.96 -18.56
CA ARG A 320 5.45 -2.09 -17.85
C ARG A 320 5.45 -2.33 -16.35
N THR A 321 4.25 -2.45 -15.77
CA THR A 321 4.09 -2.68 -14.34
C THR A 321 4.63 -4.04 -13.94
N ASP A 322 4.33 -5.11 -14.70
CA ASP A 322 4.78 -6.47 -14.42
C ASP A 322 6.32 -6.58 -14.50
N ALA A 323 6.95 -5.91 -15.46
CA ALA A 323 8.41 -5.86 -15.56
C ALA A 323 9.05 -5.17 -14.35
N PHE A 324 8.48 -4.02 -13.92
CA PHE A 324 8.92 -3.31 -12.73
C PHE A 324 8.76 -4.18 -11.47
N MET A 325 7.57 -4.79 -11.31
CA MET A 325 7.22 -5.60 -10.15
C MET A 325 8.13 -6.83 -10.03
N ALA A 326 8.34 -7.56 -11.12
CA ALA A 326 9.21 -8.74 -11.13
C ALA A 326 10.64 -8.40 -10.68
N ARG A 327 11.20 -7.29 -11.20
CA ARG A 327 12.54 -6.83 -10.81
C ARG A 327 12.60 -6.42 -9.35
N ARG A 328 11.61 -5.66 -8.84
CA ARG A 328 11.56 -5.24 -7.43
C ARG A 328 11.36 -6.42 -6.50
N ALA A 329 10.51 -7.37 -6.84
CA ALA A 329 10.30 -8.58 -6.05
C ALA A 329 11.59 -9.40 -5.91
N GLU A 330 12.37 -9.55 -6.98
CA GLU A 330 13.67 -10.25 -6.92
C GLU A 330 14.66 -9.52 -6.02
N GLN A 331 14.77 -8.20 -6.15
CA GLN A 331 15.63 -7.40 -5.29
C GLN A 331 15.24 -7.48 -3.80
N SER A 332 13.94 -7.61 -3.54
CA SER A 332 13.43 -7.68 -2.17
C SER A 332 13.84 -8.94 -1.42
N LYS A 333 14.16 -10.03 -2.12
CA LYS A 333 14.65 -11.27 -1.50
C LYS A 333 15.95 -11.08 -0.70
N SER A 334 16.74 -10.07 -1.05
CA SER A 334 18.03 -9.80 -0.37
C SER A 334 17.88 -9.10 0.97
N TRP A 335 16.77 -8.42 1.23
CA TRP A 335 16.60 -7.60 2.43
C TRP A 335 15.31 -7.85 3.20
N MET A 336 14.25 -8.39 2.55
CA MET A 336 12.95 -8.64 3.19
C MET A 336 12.97 -9.93 4.01
N GLN A 337 12.52 -9.83 5.25
CA GLN A 337 12.27 -10.96 6.14
C GLN A 337 10.76 -11.14 6.31
N VAL A 338 10.24 -12.27 5.84
CA VAL A 338 8.82 -12.58 5.98
C VAL A 338 8.59 -13.32 7.29
N THR A 339 7.67 -12.81 8.11
CA THR A 339 7.22 -13.42 9.36
C THR A 339 5.79 -13.90 9.20
N HIS A 340 5.56 -15.22 9.35
CA HIS A 340 4.24 -15.82 9.31
C HIS A 340 3.57 -15.74 10.68
N ILE A 341 2.33 -15.27 10.69
CA ILE A 341 1.47 -15.14 11.87
C ILE A 341 0.30 -16.11 11.71
N ALA A 342 0.18 -17.09 12.62
CA ALA A 342 -0.82 -18.16 12.52
C ALA A 342 -2.16 -17.72 13.13
N GLY A 343 -3.12 -17.39 12.29
CA GLY A 343 -4.50 -17.04 12.66
C GLY A 343 -4.65 -15.67 13.34
N PHE A 344 -5.91 -15.33 13.62
CA PHE A 344 -6.26 -14.03 14.18
C PHE A 344 -5.83 -13.83 15.63
N ASP A 345 -5.74 -14.89 16.44
CA ASP A 345 -5.28 -14.77 17.83
C ASP A 345 -3.83 -14.28 17.90
N ALA A 346 -2.95 -14.87 17.09
CA ALA A 346 -1.56 -14.43 17.00
C ALA A 346 -1.45 -13.05 16.32
N PHE A 347 -2.28 -12.77 15.32
CA PHE A 347 -2.32 -11.47 14.67
C PHE A 347 -2.69 -10.35 15.65
N THR A 348 -3.67 -10.59 16.54
CA THR A 348 -4.08 -9.62 17.57
C THR A 348 -2.90 -9.20 18.47
N GLN A 349 -1.94 -10.11 18.72
CA GLN A 349 -0.78 -9.82 19.57
C GLN A 349 0.22 -8.86 18.91
N VAL A 350 0.37 -8.93 17.58
CA VAL A 350 1.36 -8.14 16.82
C VAL A 350 0.76 -6.91 16.13
N TYR A 351 -0.57 -6.85 16.02
CA TYR A 351 -1.30 -5.80 15.32
C TYR A 351 -0.90 -4.39 15.77
N ASN A 352 -0.87 -4.16 17.08
CA ASN A 352 -0.53 -2.85 17.64
C ASN A 352 0.90 -2.43 17.34
N ASP A 353 1.86 -3.34 17.26
CA ASP A 353 3.25 -3.00 16.96
C ASP A 353 3.38 -2.45 15.52
N VAL A 354 2.57 -2.96 14.58
CA VAL A 354 2.46 -2.38 13.23
C VAL A 354 1.81 -1.01 13.27
N VAL A 355 0.68 -0.87 13.97
CA VAL A 355 -0.10 0.38 14.04
C VAL A 355 0.72 1.53 14.63
N VAL A 356 1.52 1.25 15.65
CA VAL A 356 2.37 2.26 16.31
C VAL A 356 3.79 2.35 15.71
N GLY A 357 4.04 1.69 14.58
CA GLY A 357 5.30 1.81 13.84
C GLY A 357 6.53 1.17 14.49
N LYS A 358 6.35 0.16 15.35
CA LYS A 358 7.46 -0.54 16.03
C LYS A 358 8.12 -1.66 15.23
N MET A 359 7.58 -1.96 14.05
CA MET A 359 8.13 -3.01 13.20
C MET A 359 9.46 -2.60 12.57
N ASN A 360 10.38 -3.55 12.45
CA ASN A 360 11.60 -3.32 11.69
C ASN A 360 11.25 -3.09 10.20
N PRO A 361 11.95 -2.17 9.53
CA PRO A 361 11.61 -1.82 8.14
C PRO A 361 11.80 -2.98 7.16
N ASN A 362 12.70 -3.93 7.45
CA ASN A 362 12.92 -5.13 6.66
C ASN A 362 11.92 -6.28 6.96
N GLU A 363 11.05 -6.13 7.95
CA GLU A 363 10.05 -7.15 8.26
C GLU A 363 8.77 -6.97 7.43
N GLY A 364 8.19 -8.11 7.03
CA GLY A 364 6.88 -8.21 6.42
C GLY A 364 6.03 -9.25 7.13
N LEU A 365 4.88 -8.84 7.68
CA LEU A 365 3.95 -9.77 8.32
C LEU A 365 2.98 -10.35 7.30
N VAL A 366 2.89 -11.68 7.28
CA VAL A 366 1.88 -12.43 6.51
C VAL A 366 1.07 -13.27 7.49
N VAL A 367 -0.22 -12.97 7.58
CA VAL A 367 -1.17 -13.73 8.39
C VAL A 367 -1.63 -14.93 7.57
N ILE A 368 -1.53 -16.12 8.14
CA ILE A 368 -1.98 -17.38 7.56
C ILE A 368 -3.24 -17.81 8.33
N LEU A 369 -4.37 -18.01 7.62
CA LEU A 369 -5.67 -18.37 8.20
C LEU A 369 -5.98 -19.86 8.06
#